data_5bc70cf738c0ada809762bdf81b5bc48
#
_entry.id   5bc70cf738c0ada809762bdf81b5bc48
#
_cell.length_a   1.000
_cell.length_b   1.000
_cell.length_c   1.000
_cell.angle_alpha   90.00
_cell.angle_beta   90.00
_cell.angle_gamma   90.00
#
_symmetry.space_group_name_H-M   'P 1'
#
loop_
_entity.id
_entity.type
_entity.pdbx_description
1 polymer ?
#
loop_
_entity_poly.entity_id
_entity_poly.type
_entity_poly.pdbx_seq_one_letter_code
_entity_poly.pdbx_strand_id
1 'polypeptide(L)'
;MALLAVFFAWPVGAMLARGLAPRALETLGSPRTWDLVATTLRMAAAGTLGSVILGIPGAYALYVCRFPGQRALRAVASVPFVLPTVVVGVAFRSLLGKDGAYSFLELDGTETAVVAAMAFFNFSVVVRTVGTMWAGLDPRSADAARMLGAGPVRVFRTVTLPAIAPAIAGAASLVFLFCSTAYGIVMTLGGVSTLESEIWARTNRLNFDVAAGLSLVQFVIVALALIVSSRFSRSAALAMARRKRRLRLADAPAVAFTAVVILALILAPMASLIARSLVHADAWSLENYRQLATSGSGFTGGVTVIEALGNSLRAAAYATLVALAVGVPLAFALSRPARTRRARIGQSLAEAFAMAPLGVSSVTVGFGFLIALRGPPLELGSEAVPFAQAIVAVPMALRALLPVLRAIDPRLREAAAMLGAGPARILRTVDFPLAAKGLTLAAGFALAISLGEFGASSFLVSGENDTLPVLISRLLNRPGADNYGMALAASVILGLLTALVMFLCELPRGPEARTAAAEKAAKTASTEKGSAEPRIEETKAMARIEESK
;
A
#
# COMPACT_ATOMS: atom_id res chain seq x y z
N MET A 1 -9.11 21.57 -6.79
CA MET A 1 -7.77 22.20 -6.66
C MET A 1 -7.68 23.12 -5.45
N ALA A 2 -8.69 23.97 -5.17
CA ALA A 2 -8.67 24.86 -3.99
C ALA A 2 -8.46 24.09 -2.66
N LEU A 3 -9.16 22.99 -2.44
CA LEU A 3 -8.97 22.15 -1.25
C LEU A 3 -7.51 21.62 -1.12
N LEU A 4 -6.89 21.21 -2.23
CA LEU A 4 -5.48 20.80 -2.21
C LEU A 4 -4.54 21.99 -1.94
N ALA A 5 -4.86 23.18 -2.44
CA ALA A 5 -4.07 24.37 -2.14
C ALA A 5 -4.15 24.75 -0.66
N VAL A 6 -5.35 24.73 -0.06
CA VAL A 6 -5.56 25.09 1.35
C VAL A 6 -5.03 24.01 2.30
N PHE A 7 -5.33 22.74 2.04
CA PHE A 7 -5.01 21.66 2.98
C PHE A 7 -3.70 20.92 2.65
N PHE A 8 -3.02 21.22 1.55
CA PHE A 8 -1.71 20.67 1.25
C PHE A 8 -0.65 21.75 1.03
N ALA A 9 -0.85 22.64 0.04
CA ALA A 9 0.20 23.59 -0.30
C ALA A 9 0.44 24.61 0.80
N TRP A 10 -0.59 25.10 1.48
CA TRP A 10 -0.43 26.04 2.59
C TRP A 10 0.25 25.42 3.82
N PRO A 11 -0.17 24.28 4.39
CA PRO A 11 0.53 23.64 5.51
C PRO A 11 1.99 23.29 5.18
N VAL A 12 2.24 22.70 4.03
CA VAL A 12 3.61 22.39 3.58
C VAL A 12 4.42 23.67 3.36
N GLY A 13 3.81 24.70 2.77
CA GLY A 13 4.44 26.01 2.57
C GLY A 13 4.77 26.71 3.89
N ALA A 14 3.88 26.66 4.88
CA ALA A 14 4.12 27.20 6.21
C ALA A 14 5.28 26.48 6.91
N MET A 15 5.32 25.16 6.83
CA MET A 15 6.42 24.35 7.35
C MET A 15 7.75 24.69 6.65
N LEU A 16 7.76 24.78 5.32
CA LEU A 16 8.96 25.14 4.56
C LEU A 16 9.44 26.54 4.90
N ALA A 17 8.53 27.52 4.99
CA ALA A 17 8.87 28.90 5.37
C ALA A 17 9.52 28.95 6.76
N ARG A 18 8.98 28.20 7.72
CA ARG A 18 9.57 28.08 9.07
C ARG A 18 10.91 27.34 9.05
N GLY A 19 11.03 26.29 8.23
CA GLY A 19 12.28 25.53 8.07
C GLY A 19 13.42 26.31 7.41
N LEU A 20 13.09 27.36 6.66
CA LEU A 20 14.06 28.28 6.05
C LEU A 20 14.42 29.45 6.99
N ALA A 21 13.79 29.58 8.16
CA ALA A 21 14.15 30.61 9.12
C ALA A 21 15.57 30.39 9.70
N PRO A 22 16.32 31.44 10.04
CA PRO A 22 17.72 31.32 10.49
C PRO A 22 17.91 30.32 11.64
N ARG A 23 17.04 30.35 12.65
CA ARG A 23 17.08 29.41 13.79
C ARG A 23 16.86 27.96 13.39
N ALA A 24 16.02 27.69 12.40
CA ALA A 24 15.80 26.34 11.87
C ALA A 24 17.01 25.88 11.03
N LEU A 25 17.65 26.77 10.28
CA LEU A 25 18.84 26.46 9.47
C LEU A 25 20.07 26.17 10.34
N GLU A 26 20.16 26.72 11.55
CA GLU A 26 21.21 26.36 12.52
C GLU A 26 21.24 24.87 12.84
N THR A 27 20.09 24.18 12.75
CA THR A 27 20.00 22.72 12.94
C THR A 27 20.81 21.94 11.91
N LEU A 28 21.02 22.49 10.70
CA LEU A 28 21.82 21.88 9.64
C LEU A 28 23.32 21.83 9.99
N GLY A 29 23.78 22.74 10.88
CA GLY A 29 25.15 22.74 11.42
C GLY A 29 25.40 21.67 12.48
N SER A 30 24.33 21.02 13.00
CA SER A 30 24.46 20.03 14.08
C SER A 30 24.93 18.67 13.54
N PRO A 31 26.00 18.07 14.10
CA PRO A 31 26.39 16.70 13.76
C PRO A 31 25.27 15.69 13.94
N ARG A 32 24.44 15.84 14.98
CA ARG A 32 23.29 14.99 15.24
C ARG A 32 22.28 14.95 14.07
N THR A 33 22.08 16.07 13.38
CA THR A 33 21.20 16.10 12.19
C THR A 33 21.72 15.17 11.10
N TRP A 34 23.03 15.19 10.85
CA TRP A 34 23.65 14.35 9.83
C TRP A 34 23.71 12.88 10.24
N ASP A 35 23.84 12.56 11.52
CA ASP A 35 23.71 11.19 12.05
C ASP A 35 22.29 10.65 11.80
N LEU A 36 21.26 11.47 12.03
CA LEU A 36 19.87 11.11 11.73
C LEU A 36 19.63 10.91 10.23
N VAL A 37 20.19 11.77 9.39
CA VAL A 37 20.16 11.63 7.93
C VAL A 37 20.82 10.31 7.51
N ALA A 38 22.04 10.07 7.99
CA ALA A 38 22.79 8.85 7.67
C ALA A 38 22.03 7.58 8.10
N THR A 39 21.46 7.58 9.31
CA THR A 39 20.66 6.46 9.82
C THR A 39 19.41 6.25 8.97
N THR A 40 18.66 7.31 8.68
CA THR A 40 17.44 7.23 7.83
C THR A 40 17.77 6.70 6.44
N LEU A 41 18.81 7.21 5.79
CA LEU A 41 19.21 6.77 4.45
C LEU A 41 19.76 5.34 4.44
N ARG A 42 20.57 4.96 5.44
CA ARG A 42 21.12 3.60 5.59
C ARG A 42 19.98 2.58 5.75
N MET A 43 19.03 2.86 6.65
CA MET A 43 17.87 1.99 6.87
C MET A 43 16.96 1.92 5.65
N ALA A 44 16.71 3.05 4.97
CA ALA A 44 15.93 3.07 3.74
C ALA A 44 16.61 2.27 2.62
N ALA A 45 17.93 2.39 2.47
CA ALA A 45 18.70 1.62 1.49
C ALA A 45 18.71 0.13 1.83
N ALA A 46 18.93 -0.24 3.10
CA ALA A 46 18.92 -1.63 3.56
C ALA A 46 17.53 -2.27 3.40
N GLY A 47 16.45 -1.58 3.79
CA GLY A 47 15.07 -2.04 3.60
C GLY A 47 14.70 -2.21 2.12
N THR A 48 15.17 -1.30 1.27
CA THR A 48 14.99 -1.40 -0.19
C THR A 48 15.74 -2.60 -0.75
N LEU A 49 16.99 -2.77 -0.40
CA LEU A 49 17.82 -3.89 -0.86
C LEU A 49 17.22 -5.23 -0.41
N GLY A 50 16.83 -5.34 0.86
CA GLY A 50 16.14 -6.51 1.40
C GLY A 50 14.84 -6.81 0.65
N SER A 51 14.00 -5.81 0.42
CA SER A 51 12.75 -5.96 -0.35
C SER A 51 13.00 -6.46 -1.78
N VAL A 52 14.03 -5.93 -2.45
CA VAL A 52 14.37 -6.30 -3.83
C VAL A 52 14.94 -7.73 -3.88
N ILE A 53 15.88 -8.06 -2.98
CA ILE A 53 16.49 -9.41 -2.92
C ILE A 53 15.43 -10.48 -2.66
N LEU A 54 14.56 -10.25 -1.68
CA LEU A 54 13.48 -11.18 -1.33
C LEU A 54 12.36 -11.18 -2.38
N GLY A 55 12.06 -10.03 -2.98
CA GLY A 55 10.94 -9.85 -3.89
C GLY A 55 11.16 -10.37 -5.30
N ILE A 56 12.41 -10.37 -5.84
CA ILE A 56 12.67 -10.87 -7.20
C ILE A 56 12.34 -12.36 -7.36
N PRO A 57 12.80 -13.28 -6.48
CA PRO A 57 12.35 -14.67 -6.52
C PRO A 57 10.84 -14.82 -6.36
N GLY A 58 10.23 -14.01 -5.49
CA GLY A 58 8.79 -13.94 -5.31
C GLY A 58 8.03 -13.51 -6.56
N ALA A 59 8.55 -12.51 -7.27
CA ALA A 59 8.00 -12.05 -8.55
C ALA A 59 8.01 -13.18 -9.60
N TYR A 60 9.11 -13.92 -9.70
CA TYR A 60 9.22 -15.07 -10.58
C TYR A 60 8.22 -16.17 -10.21
N ALA A 61 8.26 -16.65 -8.95
CA ALA A 61 7.42 -17.74 -8.49
C ALA A 61 5.92 -17.42 -8.62
N LEU A 62 5.49 -16.21 -8.21
CA LEU A 62 4.08 -15.87 -8.11
C LEU A 62 3.46 -15.32 -9.40
N TYR A 63 4.26 -14.83 -10.36
CA TYR A 63 3.74 -14.25 -11.59
C TYR A 63 4.08 -15.03 -12.87
N VAL A 64 5.27 -15.66 -12.93
CA VAL A 64 5.73 -16.39 -14.12
C VAL A 64 5.39 -17.88 -14.06
N CYS A 65 5.59 -18.53 -12.91
CA CYS A 65 5.28 -19.96 -12.72
C CYS A 65 3.78 -20.19 -12.52
N ARG A 66 3.35 -21.46 -12.78
CA ARG A 66 1.98 -21.94 -12.50
C ARG A 66 2.07 -23.22 -11.68
N PHE A 67 1.55 -23.19 -10.43
CA PHE A 67 1.51 -24.33 -9.52
C PHE A 67 0.24 -24.28 -8.64
N PRO A 68 -0.17 -25.40 -8.00
CA PRO A 68 -1.28 -25.43 -7.07
C PRO A 68 -1.03 -24.48 -5.88
N GLY A 69 -2.06 -23.76 -5.42
CA GLY A 69 -1.92 -22.80 -4.30
C GLY A 69 -1.30 -21.45 -4.66
N GLN A 70 -0.79 -21.24 -5.88
CA GLN A 70 -0.20 -19.96 -6.30
C GLN A 70 -1.10 -18.75 -6.05
N ARG A 71 -2.42 -18.89 -6.24
CA ARG A 71 -3.37 -17.78 -6.02
C ARG A 71 -3.44 -17.40 -4.54
N ALA A 72 -3.46 -18.39 -3.64
CA ALA A 72 -3.46 -18.18 -2.20
C ALA A 72 -2.15 -17.52 -1.74
N LEU A 73 -0.99 -18.05 -2.18
CA LEU A 73 0.31 -17.46 -1.86
C LEU A 73 0.45 -16.01 -2.37
N ARG A 74 -0.13 -15.70 -3.53
CA ARG A 74 -0.14 -14.32 -4.06
C ARG A 74 -1.03 -13.41 -3.21
N ALA A 75 -2.20 -13.89 -2.77
CA ALA A 75 -3.07 -13.14 -1.87
C ALA A 75 -2.36 -12.85 -0.54
N VAL A 76 -1.73 -13.85 0.08
CA VAL A 76 -0.94 -13.69 1.30
C VAL A 76 0.23 -12.72 1.10
N ALA A 77 0.96 -12.84 -0.01
CA ALA A 77 2.06 -11.93 -0.34
C ALA A 77 1.61 -10.46 -0.52
N SER A 78 0.33 -10.21 -0.76
CA SER A 78 -0.24 -8.86 -0.90
C SER A 78 -0.72 -8.26 0.43
N VAL A 79 -0.91 -9.08 1.47
CA VAL A 79 -1.40 -8.64 2.79
C VAL A 79 -0.57 -7.52 3.41
N PRO A 80 0.78 -7.57 3.42
CA PRO A 80 1.59 -6.54 4.05
C PRO A 80 1.30 -5.11 3.57
N PHE A 81 0.97 -4.94 2.30
CA PHE A 81 0.71 -3.62 1.71
C PHE A 81 -0.60 -2.98 2.20
N VAL A 82 -1.51 -3.78 2.70
CA VAL A 82 -2.82 -3.34 3.18
C VAL A 82 -2.80 -2.99 4.66
N LEU A 83 -1.86 -3.59 5.41
CA LEU A 83 -1.78 -3.43 6.86
C LEU A 83 -1.27 -2.03 7.23
N PRO A 84 -1.83 -1.39 8.28
CA PRO A 84 -1.26 -0.19 8.88
C PRO A 84 0.17 -0.41 9.37
N THR A 85 1.04 0.58 9.17
CA THR A 85 2.46 0.49 9.56
C THR A 85 2.65 0.26 11.07
N VAL A 86 1.75 0.79 11.89
CA VAL A 86 1.71 0.56 13.35
C VAL A 86 1.47 -0.93 13.63
N VAL A 87 0.49 -1.56 12.97
CA VAL A 87 0.18 -3.00 13.14
C VAL A 87 1.38 -3.85 12.75
N VAL A 88 2.07 -3.50 11.67
CA VAL A 88 3.30 -4.20 11.25
C VAL A 88 4.37 -4.12 12.33
N GLY A 89 4.63 -2.94 12.88
CA GLY A 89 5.62 -2.76 13.93
C GLY A 89 5.27 -3.55 15.21
N VAL A 90 3.99 -3.53 15.62
CA VAL A 90 3.50 -4.34 16.75
C VAL A 90 3.66 -5.84 16.51
N ALA A 91 3.36 -6.30 15.29
CA ALA A 91 3.52 -7.71 14.92
C ALA A 91 4.99 -8.16 14.99
N PHE A 92 5.92 -7.34 14.50
CA PHE A 92 7.35 -7.62 14.61
C PHE A 92 7.82 -7.57 16.06
N ARG A 93 7.36 -6.59 16.85
CA ARG A 93 7.66 -6.52 18.28
C ARG A 93 7.13 -7.74 19.04
N SER A 94 5.94 -8.23 18.71
CA SER A 94 5.39 -9.45 19.30
C SER A 94 6.17 -10.71 18.96
N LEU A 95 6.82 -10.75 17.77
CA LEU A 95 7.61 -11.88 17.30
C LEU A 95 9.03 -11.89 17.86
N LEU A 96 9.68 -10.70 17.92
CA LEU A 96 11.09 -10.52 18.26
C LEU A 96 11.32 -10.18 19.75
N GLY A 97 10.29 -9.69 20.45
CA GLY A 97 10.39 -9.35 21.87
C GLY A 97 10.68 -10.56 22.77
N LYS A 98 10.96 -10.32 24.03
CA LYS A 98 11.45 -11.33 25.00
C LYS A 98 10.67 -12.64 25.03
N ASP A 99 9.34 -12.56 24.90
CA ASP A 99 8.48 -13.75 24.89
C ASP A 99 8.03 -14.15 23.46
N GLY A 100 8.63 -13.59 22.43
CA GLY A 100 8.33 -13.87 21.03
C GLY A 100 8.99 -15.16 20.53
N ALA A 101 8.43 -15.78 19.49
CA ALA A 101 8.97 -17.01 18.91
C ALA A 101 10.40 -16.85 18.34
N TYR A 102 10.80 -15.60 17.98
CA TYR A 102 12.14 -15.28 17.46
C TYR A 102 12.98 -14.47 18.46
N SER A 103 12.64 -14.50 19.76
CA SER A 103 13.38 -13.83 20.84
C SER A 103 14.85 -14.22 20.90
N PHE A 104 15.18 -15.48 20.51
CA PHE A 104 16.54 -16.00 20.45
C PHE A 104 17.47 -15.23 19.47
N LEU A 105 16.92 -14.42 18.57
CA LEU A 105 17.69 -13.59 17.65
C LEU A 105 18.16 -12.27 18.30
N GLU A 106 17.63 -11.91 19.46
CA GLU A 106 17.94 -10.66 20.21
C GLU A 106 17.86 -9.38 19.35
N LEU A 107 16.89 -9.35 18.44
CA LEU A 107 16.72 -8.25 17.48
C LEU A 107 15.74 -7.16 17.95
N ASP A 108 15.07 -7.33 19.09
CA ASP A 108 14.10 -6.34 19.59
C ASP A 108 14.76 -4.96 19.80
N GLY A 109 14.14 -3.90 19.29
CA GLY A 109 14.68 -2.55 19.38
C GLY A 109 15.91 -2.27 18.51
N THR A 110 16.29 -3.15 17.57
CA THR A 110 17.46 -2.97 16.71
C THR A 110 17.11 -2.41 15.33
N GLU A 111 18.10 -1.79 14.64
CA GLU A 111 17.95 -1.37 13.24
C GLU A 111 17.57 -2.55 12.33
N THR A 112 18.09 -3.74 12.60
CA THR A 112 17.81 -4.95 11.82
C THR A 112 16.35 -5.35 11.88
N ALA A 113 15.71 -5.24 13.05
CA ALA A 113 14.26 -5.50 13.19
C ALA A 113 13.43 -4.51 12.37
N VAL A 114 13.79 -3.23 12.42
CA VAL A 114 13.11 -2.19 11.64
C VAL A 114 13.29 -2.42 10.15
N VAL A 115 14.51 -2.75 9.68
CA VAL A 115 14.80 -3.09 8.28
C VAL A 115 14.01 -4.33 7.83
N ALA A 116 13.91 -5.37 8.68
CA ALA A 116 13.11 -6.56 8.38
C ALA A 116 11.61 -6.22 8.24
N ALA A 117 11.07 -5.38 9.13
CA ALA A 117 9.69 -4.90 9.04
C ALA A 117 9.45 -4.01 7.81
N MET A 118 10.43 -3.18 7.42
CA MET A 118 10.38 -2.43 6.16
C MET A 118 10.38 -3.38 4.94
N ALA A 119 11.22 -4.41 4.96
CA ALA A 119 11.28 -5.41 3.89
C ALA A 119 9.98 -6.22 3.79
N PHE A 120 9.38 -6.60 4.92
CA PHE A 120 8.05 -7.21 4.98
C PHE A 120 7.01 -6.35 4.26
N PHE A 121 6.90 -5.09 4.67
CA PHE A 121 5.89 -4.17 4.13
C PHE A 121 6.04 -3.97 2.62
N ASN A 122 7.28 -3.82 2.15
CA ASN A 122 7.59 -3.49 0.77
C ASN A 122 7.78 -4.70 -0.15
N PHE A 123 7.87 -5.93 0.39
CA PHE A 123 7.98 -7.16 -0.39
C PHE A 123 6.91 -7.26 -1.48
N SER A 124 5.65 -6.96 -1.12
CA SER A 124 4.50 -7.00 -2.03
C SER A 124 4.62 -6.02 -3.20
N VAL A 125 5.20 -4.85 -2.98
CA VAL A 125 5.42 -3.81 -4.01
C VAL A 125 6.38 -4.32 -5.07
N VAL A 126 7.52 -4.91 -4.65
CA VAL A 126 8.51 -5.49 -5.56
C VAL A 126 7.93 -6.66 -6.32
N VAL A 127 7.32 -7.62 -5.61
CA VAL A 127 6.71 -8.83 -6.22
C VAL A 127 5.68 -8.46 -7.27
N ARG A 128 4.81 -7.51 -6.99
CA ARG A 128 3.75 -7.08 -7.91
C ARG A 128 4.31 -6.32 -9.10
N THR A 129 5.19 -5.35 -8.88
CA THR A 129 5.71 -4.48 -9.94
C THR A 129 6.62 -5.24 -10.89
N VAL A 130 7.62 -5.95 -10.34
CA VAL A 130 8.57 -6.75 -11.14
C VAL A 130 7.85 -7.95 -11.76
N GLY A 131 6.96 -8.60 -11.01
CA GLY A 131 6.24 -9.80 -11.46
C GLY A 131 5.31 -9.53 -12.64
N THR A 132 4.60 -8.40 -12.66
CA THR A 132 3.73 -8.03 -13.80
C THR A 132 4.55 -7.76 -15.06
N MET A 133 5.67 -7.05 -14.94
CA MET A 133 6.58 -6.82 -16.07
C MET A 133 7.18 -8.13 -16.58
N TRP A 134 7.67 -8.98 -15.67
CA TRP A 134 8.27 -10.28 -16.02
C TRP A 134 7.28 -11.20 -16.74
N ALA A 135 6.04 -11.29 -16.24
CA ALA A 135 4.99 -12.07 -16.88
C ALA A 135 4.61 -11.56 -18.30
N GLY A 136 4.89 -10.30 -18.59
CA GLY A 136 4.65 -9.68 -19.90
C GLY A 136 5.79 -9.88 -20.92
N LEU A 137 6.97 -10.36 -20.50
CA LEU A 137 8.11 -10.54 -21.40
C LEU A 137 7.83 -11.61 -22.48
N ASP A 138 8.40 -11.41 -23.67
CA ASP A 138 8.37 -12.41 -24.74
C ASP A 138 9.33 -13.57 -24.42
N PRO A 139 8.84 -14.81 -24.24
CA PRO A 139 9.68 -15.95 -23.96
C PRO A 139 10.63 -16.29 -25.12
N ARG A 140 10.31 -15.87 -26.35
CA ARG A 140 11.11 -16.16 -27.55
C ARG A 140 12.55 -15.66 -27.44
N SER A 141 12.77 -14.50 -26.80
CA SER A 141 14.13 -13.97 -26.59
C SER A 141 14.98 -14.87 -25.69
N ALA A 142 14.37 -15.42 -24.63
CA ALA A 142 15.04 -16.36 -23.73
C ALA A 142 15.25 -17.73 -24.40
N ASP A 143 14.28 -18.18 -25.22
CA ASP A 143 14.40 -19.45 -25.94
C ASP A 143 15.46 -19.36 -27.06
N ALA A 144 15.56 -18.25 -27.78
CA ALA A 144 16.63 -18.00 -28.75
C ALA A 144 18.03 -18.07 -28.11
N ALA A 145 18.19 -17.44 -26.95
CA ALA A 145 19.46 -17.52 -26.21
C ALA A 145 19.81 -18.97 -25.80
N ARG A 146 18.84 -19.78 -25.41
CA ARG A 146 19.02 -21.21 -25.10
C ARG A 146 19.40 -22.02 -26.34
N MET A 147 18.80 -21.73 -27.49
CA MET A 147 19.17 -22.39 -28.77
C MET A 147 20.63 -22.09 -29.16
N LEU A 148 21.18 -20.94 -28.74
CA LEU A 148 22.60 -20.59 -28.89
C LEU A 148 23.49 -21.17 -27.78
N GLY A 149 23.01 -22.13 -26.97
CA GLY A 149 23.77 -22.83 -25.94
C GLY A 149 23.91 -22.05 -24.60
N ALA A 150 23.15 -20.96 -24.41
CA ALA A 150 23.21 -20.23 -23.15
C ALA A 150 22.53 -21.00 -22.02
N GLY A 151 23.27 -21.29 -20.95
CA GLY A 151 22.73 -21.88 -19.73
C GLY A 151 21.75 -20.93 -19.00
N PRO A 152 20.97 -21.45 -18.01
CA PRO A 152 19.88 -20.69 -17.37
C PRO A 152 20.35 -19.41 -16.68
N VAL A 153 21.52 -19.43 -16.03
CA VAL A 153 22.11 -18.23 -15.38
C VAL A 153 22.51 -17.18 -16.42
N ARG A 154 23.09 -17.61 -17.55
CA ARG A 154 23.47 -16.71 -18.64
C ARG A 154 22.21 -16.06 -19.25
N VAL A 155 21.17 -16.84 -19.56
CA VAL A 155 19.88 -16.32 -20.05
C VAL A 155 19.28 -15.30 -19.08
N PHE A 156 19.30 -15.60 -17.78
CA PHE A 156 18.81 -14.66 -16.77
C PHE A 156 19.60 -13.34 -16.79
N ARG A 157 20.94 -13.40 -16.73
CA ARG A 157 21.80 -12.21 -16.64
C ARG A 157 21.83 -11.37 -17.91
N THR A 158 21.76 -11.98 -19.10
CA THR A 158 21.94 -11.29 -20.39
C THR A 158 20.63 -10.93 -21.08
N VAL A 159 19.53 -11.62 -20.80
CA VAL A 159 18.24 -11.40 -21.47
C VAL A 159 17.18 -10.93 -20.45
N THR A 160 16.93 -11.73 -19.41
CA THR A 160 15.82 -11.48 -18.51
C THR A 160 16.07 -10.29 -17.61
N LEU A 161 17.21 -10.25 -16.91
CA LEU A 161 17.54 -9.19 -15.96
C LEU A 161 17.57 -7.78 -16.62
N PRO A 162 18.22 -7.58 -17.80
CA PRO A 162 18.14 -6.29 -18.48
C PRO A 162 16.73 -5.89 -18.86
N ALA A 163 15.89 -6.86 -19.26
CA ALA A 163 14.51 -6.60 -19.66
C ALA A 163 13.61 -6.19 -18.47
N ILE A 164 13.85 -6.73 -17.25
CA ILE A 164 13.08 -6.37 -16.04
C ILE A 164 13.76 -5.26 -15.21
N ALA A 165 15.00 -4.88 -15.53
CA ALA A 165 15.75 -3.87 -14.77
C ALA A 165 15.01 -2.53 -14.60
N PRO A 166 14.28 -1.99 -15.61
CA PRO A 166 13.47 -0.78 -15.41
C PRO A 166 12.37 -0.96 -14.35
N ALA A 167 11.75 -2.15 -14.29
CA ALA A 167 10.73 -2.45 -13.28
C ALA A 167 11.35 -2.62 -11.88
N ILE A 168 12.54 -3.23 -11.79
CA ILE A 168 13.30 -3.34 -10.54
C ILE A 168 13.68 -1.92 -10.05
N ALA A 169 14.23 -1.08 -10.92
CA ALA A 169 14.62 0.29 -10.56
C ALA A 169 13.41 1.13 -10.14
N GLY A 170 12.28 1.00 -10.83
CA GLY A 170 11.03 1.67 -10.47
C GLY A 170 10.47 1.20 -9.13
N ALA A 171 10.46 -0.11 -8.88
CA ALA A 171 10.05 -0.69 -7.60
C ALA A 171 11.00 -0.26 -6.47
N ALA A 172 12.33 -0.38 -6.68
CA ALA A 172 13.33 0.01 -5.69
C ALA A 172 13.23 1.48 -5.29
N SER A 173 13.04 2.38 -6.27
CA SER A 173 12.87 3.82 -6.00
C SER A 173 11.60 4.10 -5.18
N LEU A 174 10.49 3.40 -5.47
CA LEU A 174 9.25 3.55 -4.71
C LEU A 174 9.39 2.97 -3.30
N VAL A 175 10.04 1.83 -3.16
CA VAL A 175 10.33 1.19 -1.87
C VAL A 175 11.26 2.06 -1.02
N PHE A 176 12.28 2.66 -1.62
CA PHE A 176 13.18 3.60 -0.94
C PHE A 176 12.40 4.79 -0.37
N LEU A 177 11.46 5.34 -1.14
CA LEU A 177 10.56 6.39 -0.68
C LEU A 177 9.76 5.93 0.54
N PHE A 178 9.12 4.75 0.50
CA PHE A 178 8.34 4.22 1.62
C PHE A 178 9.20 3.88 2.84
N CYS A 179 10.42 3.36 2.65
CA CYS A 179 11.34 3.10 3.75
C CYS A 179 11.87 4.38 4.40
N SER A 180 12.13 5.45 3.61
CA SER A 180 12.60 6.74 4.15
C SER A 180 11.53 7.48 4.94
N THR A 181 10.24 7.10 4.79
CA THR A 181 9.08 7.67 5.47
C THR A 181 8.36 6.66 6.38
N ALA A 182 9.07 5.63 6.88
CA ALA A 182 8.49 4.53 7.65
C ALA A 182 8.30 4.86 9.14
N TYR A 183 7.71 6.00 9.46
CA TYR A 183 7.52 6.51 10.83
C TYR A 183 6.82 5.51 11.76
N GLY A 184 5.68 4.93 11.34
CA GLY A 184 4.89 4.04 12.18
C GLY A 184 5.65 2.78 12.62
N ILE A 185 6.46 2.18 11.74
CA ILE A 185 7.29 1.02 12.06
C ILE A 185 8.36 1.38 13.09
N VAL A 186 9.05 2.52 12.89
CA VAL A 186 10.12 2.99 13.79
C VAL A 186 9.56 3.30 15.18
N MET A 187 8.41 3.98 15.25
CA MET A 187 7.80 4.38 16.52
C MET A 187 7.29 3.18 17.34
N THR A 188 6.85 2.11 16.69
CA THR A 188 6.28 0.94 17.37
C THR A 188 7.32 -0.11 17.75
N LEU A 189 8.37 -0.28 16.94
CA LEU A 189 9.50 -1.15 17.29
C LEU A 189 10.44 -0.49 18.30
N GLY A 190 10.62 0.83 18.23
CA GLY A 190 11.50 1.57 19.12
C GLY A 190 13.00 1.35 18.85
N GLY A 191 13.84 1.81 19.77
CA GLY A 191 15.29 1.56 19.78
C GLY A 191 16.12 2.36 18.76
N VAL A 192 15.51 2.94 17.73
CA VAL A 192 16.20 3.68 16.67
C VAL A 192 15.59 5.08 16.48
N SER A 193 16.46 6.06 16.29
CA SER A 193 16.05 7.44 15.96
C SER A 193 16.27 7.72 14.48
N THR A 194 15.19 8.15 13.80
CA THR A 194 15.20 8.61 12.41
C THR A 194 14.81 10.07 12.33
N LEU A 195 14.93 10.69 11.16
CA LEU A 195 14.48 12.08 10.96
C LEU A 195 13.02 12.26 11.39
N GLU A 196 12.13 11.35 11.02
CA GLU A 196 10.70 11.47 11.34
C GLU A 196 10.39 11.30 12.82
N SER A 197 11.03 10.34 13.50
CA SER A 197 10.85 10.16 14.94
C SER A 197 11.40 11.34 15.73
N GLU A 198 12.50 11.96 15.29
CA GLU A 198 13.06 13.15 15.91
C GLU A 198 12.19 14.40 15.66
N ILE A 199 11.62 14.57 14.45
CA ILE A 199 10.64 15.65 14.16
C ILE A 199 9.49 15.58 15.16
N TRP A 200 8.92 14.41 15.40
CA TRP A 200 7.86 14.20 16.38
C TRP A 200 8.33 14.50 17.80
N ALA A 201 9.50 13.99 18.20
CA ALA A 201 10.05 14.21 19.53
C ALA A 201 10.33 15.70 19.81
N ARG A 202 10.85 16.45 18.83
CA ARG A 202 11.08 17.90 18.95
C ARG A 202 9.79 18.70 19.01
N THR A 203 8.79 18.28 18.24
CA THR A 203 7.46 18.91 18.26
C THR A 203 6.80 18.75 19.62
N ASN A 204 6.85 17.57 20.24
CA ASN A 204 6.31 17.34 21.58
C ASN A 204 7.06 18.10 22.70
N ARG A 205 8.33 18.44 22.45
CA ARG A 205 9.13 19.30 23.33
C ARG A 205 8.94 20.80 23.03
N LEU A 206 7.97 21.16 22.18
CA LEU A 206 7.67 22.53 21.74
C LEU A 206 8.84 23.22 21.02
N ASN A 207 9.81 22.45 20.53
CA ASN A 207 10.95 22.99 19.79
C ASN A 207 10.65 22.95 18.27
N PHE A 208 9.72 23.81 17.86
CA PHE A 208 9.19 23.83 16.48
C PHE A 208 10.21 24.27 15.45
N ASP A 209 11.22 25.08 15.79
CA ASP A 209 12.21 25.54 14.83
C ASP A 209 13.16 24.40 14.43
N VAL A 210 13.61 23.59 15.39
CA VAL A 210 14.41 22.39 15.11
C VAL A 210 13.58 21.36 14.33
N ALA A 211 12.31 21.15 14.73
CA ALA A 211 11.42 20.23 14.00
C ALA A 211 11.21 20.68 12.56
N ALA A 212 11.08 22.00 12.30
CA ALA A 212 10.94 22.56 10.94
C ALA A 212 12.22 22.39 10.10
N GLY A 213 13.40 22.60 10.71
CA GLY A 213 14.70 22.37 10.04
C GLY A 213 14.87 20.91 9.63
N LEU A 214 14.56 19.96 10.53
CA LEU A 214 14.59 18.51 10.21
C LEU A 214 13.54 18.14 9.16
N SER A 215 12.35 18.75 9.20
CA SER A 215 11.31 18.52 8.19
C SER A 215 11.71 19.04 6.81
N LEU A 216 12.47 20.14 6.73
CA LEU A 216 13.04 20.63 5.49
C LEU A 216 14.03 19.62 4.88
N VAL A 217 14.93 19.06 5.70
CA VAL A 217 15.86 18.01 5.27
C VAL A 217 15.11 16.78 4.76
N GLN A 218 14.12 16.30 5.53
CA GLN A 218 13.28 15.17 5.13
C GLN A 218 12.55 15.45 3.82
N PHE A 219 11.98 16.64 3.65
CA PHE A 219 11.32 17.06 2.41
C PHE A 219 12.24 16.98 1.20
N VAL A 220 13.49 17.45 1.34
CA VAL A 220 14.49 17.40 0.25
C VAL A 220 14.83 15.94 -0.10
N ILE A 221 15.05 15.07 0.89
CA ILE A 221 15.34 13.64 0.67
C ILE A 221 14.19 12.98 -0.10
N VAL A 222 12.95 13.20 0.35
CA VAL A 222 11.75 12.59 -0.25
C VAL A 222 11.51 13.15 -1.66
N ALA A 223 11.68 14.46 -1.88
CA ALA A 223 11.57 15.08 -3.19
C ALA A 223 12.58 14.51 -4.19
N LEU A 224 13.84 14.35 -3.78
CA LEU A 224 14.89 13.73 -4.61
C LEU A 224 14.56 12.27 -4.94
N ALA A 225 14.12 11.48 -3.96
CA ALA A 225 13.69 10.10 -4.16
C ALA A 225 12.52 10.02 -5.15
N LEU A 226 11.54 10.94 -5.06
CA LEU A 226 10.40 10.99 -5.97
C LEU A 226 10.82 11.36 -7.41
N ILE A 227 11.73 12.32 -7.57
CA ILE A 227 12.27 12.70 -8.89
C ILE A 227 12.97 11.51 -9.54
N VAL A 228 13.80 10.79 -8.79
CA VAL A 228 14.47 9.56 -9.25
C VAL A 228 13.43 8.49 -9.62
N SER A 229 12.44 8.23 -8.75
CA SER A 229 11.37 7.26 -8.99
C SER A 229 10.58 7.57 -10.26
N SER A 230 10.28 8.84 -10.53
CA SER A 230 9.49 9.25 -11.69
C SER A 230 10.16 8.96 -13.04
N ARG A 231 11.50 8.94 -13.08
CA ARG A 231 12.28 8.62 -14.30
C ARG A 231 12.16 7.14 -14.68
N PHE A 232 12.07 6.24 -13.69
CA PHE A 232 12.01 4.78 -13.93
C PHE A 232 10.59 4.27 -14.11
N SER A 233 9.57 4.91 -13.53
CA SER A 233 8.18 4.47 -13.59
C SER A 233 7.55 4.53 -14.99
N ARG A 234 8.05 5.37 -15.89
CA ARG A 234 7.51 5.55 -17.25
C ARG A 234 7.73 4.33 -18.15
N SER A 235 8.76 3.53 -17.90
CA SER A 235 9.13 2.38 -18.76
C SER A 235 8.33 1.09 -18.45
N ALA A 236 7.62 1.01 -17.30
CA ALA A 236 6.97 -0.21 -16.84
C ALA A 236 5.52 -0.41 -17.35
N ALA A 237 4.95 0.56 -18.08
CA ALA A 237 3.49 0.66 -18.30
C ALA A 237 2.90 -0.23 -19.41
N LEU A 238 3.68 -1.02 -20.18
CA LEU A 238 3.21 -1.64 -21.43
C LEU A 238 3.24 -3.18 -21.47
N ALA A 239 3.41 -3.87 -20.34
CA ALA A 239 3.46 -5.33 -20.34
C ALA A 239 2.06 -5.97 -20.31
N MET A 240 1.58 -6.49 -21.44
CA MET A 240 0.42 -7.37 -21.49
C MET A 240 0.76 -8.72 -20.86
N ALA A 241 -0.04 -9.17 -19.87
CA ALA A 241 0.16 -10.45 -19.21
C ALA A 241 0.05 -11.60 -20.22
N ARG A 242 1.13 -12.35 -20.44
CA ARG A 242 1.18 -13.53 -21.27
C ARG A 242 0.88 -14.80 -20.47
N ARG A 243 0.68 -15.93 -21.18
CA ARG A 243 0.33 -17.23 -20.59
C ARG A 243 1.44 -17.71 -19.63
N LYS A 244 1.09 -18.01 -18.38
CA LYS A 244 2.00 -18.53 -17.35
C LYS A 244 2.59 -19.88 -17.76
N ARG A 245 3.87 -20.10 -17.46
CA ARG A 245 4.59 -21.34 -17.71
C ARG A 245 4.28 -22.39 -16.62
N ARG A 246 4.09 -23.66 -17.00
CA ARG A 246 4.03 -24.76 -16.02
C ARG A 246 5.35 -24.86 -15.24
N LEU A 247 5.24 -25.17 -13.96
CA LEU A 247 6.39 -25.37 -13.07
C LEU A 247 7.30 -26.48 -13.63
N ARG A 248 8.61 -26.22 -13.64
CA ARG A 248 9.65 -27.20 -13.93
C ARG A 248 10.45 -27.46 -12.65
N LEU A 249 11.13 -28.59 -12.56
CA LEU A 249 11.95 -28.92 -11.38
C LEU A 249 13.03 -27.86 -11.09
N ALA A 250 13.57 -27.24 -12.14
CA ALA A 250 14.54 -26.14 -12.04
C ALA A 250 13.95 -24.85 -11.40
N ASP A 251 12.64 -24.71 -11.32
CA ASP A 251 11.96 -23.55 -10.72
C ASP A 251 11.70 -23.78 -9.21
N ALA A 252 11.84 -25.04 -8.72
CA ALA A 252 11.55 -25.42 -7.34
C ALA A 252 12.30 -24.60 -6.29
N PRO A 253 13.62 -24.28 -6.44
CA PRO A 253 14.33 -23.46 -5.47
C PRO A 253 13.74 -22.07 -5.29
N ALA A 254 13.30 -21.40 -6.37
CA ALA A 254 12.71 -20.08 -6.29
C ALA A 254 11.33 -20.11 -5.61
N VAL A 255 10.54 -21.16 -5.87
CA VAL A 255 9.23 -21.36 -5.22
C VAL A 255 9.40 -21.69 -3.75
N ALA A 256 10.34 -22.59 -3.39
CA ALA A 256 10.62 -22.96 -2.01
C ALA A 256 11.15 -21.74 -1.21
N PHE A 257 12.10 -20.99 -1.77
CA PHE A 257 12.59 -19.75 -1.17
C PHE A 257 11.45 -18.74 -0.93
N THR A 258 10.60 -18.54 -1.92
CA THR A 258 9.44 -17.63 -1.81
C THR A 258 8.47 -18.10 -0.73
N ALA A 259 8.22 -19.40 -0.63
CA ALA A 259 7.36 -19.99 0.41
C ALA A 259 7.97 -19.78 1.81
N VAL A 260 9.28 -19.99 1.98
CA VAL A 260 9.99 -19.72 3.25
C VAL A 260 9.91 -18.23 3.62
N VAL A 261 10.14 -17.33 2.66
CA VAL A 261 10.03 -15.89 2.91
C VAL A 261 8.60 -15.51 3.33
N ILE A 262 7.59 -16.02 2.66
CA ILE A 262 6.19 -15.77 3.04
C ILE A 262 5.89 -16.34 4.43
N LEU A 263 6.36 -17.54 4.75
CA LEU A 263 6.14 -18.15 6.06
C LEU A 263 6.85 -17.37 7.17
N ALA A 264 8.16 -17.13 7.02
CA ALA A 264 9.00 -16.55 8.07
C ALA A 264 8.81 -15.03 8.22
N LEU A 265 8.63 -14.31 7.11
CA LEU A 265 8.57 -12.86 7.12
C LEU A 265 7.14 -12.32 7.13
N ILE A 266 6.14 -13.04 6.57
CA ILE A 266 4.76 -12.55 6.49
C ILE A 266 3.85 -13.26 7.49
N LEU A 267 3.80 -14.57 7.47
CA LEU A 267 2.88 -15.32 8.31
C LEU A 267 3.32 -15.37 9.77
N ALA A 268 4.62 -15.50 10.06
CA ALA A 268 5.10 -15.60 11.44
C ALA A 268 4.80 -14.35 12.29
N PRO A 269 5.08 -13.10 11.84
CA PRO A 269 4.71 -11.91 12.60
C PRO A 269 3.19 -11.79 12.83
N MET A 270 2.38 -12.11 11.81
CA MET A 270 0.93 -12.04 11.93
C MET A 270 0.38 -13.13 12.88
N ALA A 271 0.91 -14.35 12.79
CA ALA A 271 0.55 -15.43 13.69
C ALA A 271 0.96 -15.12 15.15
N SER A 272 2.17 -14.57 15.34
CA SER A 272 2.64 -14.12 16.65
C SER A 272 1.74 -13.03 17.23
N LEU A 273 1.38 -12.01 16.44
CA LEU A 273 0.47 -10.96 16.87
C LEU A 273 -0.88 -11.52 17.34
N ILE A 274 -1.49 -12.41 16.53
CA ILE A 274 -2.78 -13.01 16.85
C ILE A 274 -2.65 -13.92 18.08
N ALA A 275 -1.66 -14.80 18.11
CA ALA A 275 -1.47 -15.73 19.23
C ALA A 275 -1.24 -14.98 20.55
N ARG A 276 -0.37 -13.99 20.56
CA ARG A 276 -0.04 -13.21 21.76
C ARG A 276 -1.18 -12.27 22.20
N SER A 277 -2.03 -11.83 21.29
CA SER A 277 -3.23 -11.08 21.68
C SER A 277 -4.24 -11.92 22.48
N LEU A 278 -4.15 -13.25 22.35
CA LEU A 278 -4.98 -14.22 23.06
C LEU A 278 -4.29 -14.82 24.31
N VAL A 279 -3.14 -14.28 24.71
CA VAL A 279 -2.42 -14.70 25.92
C VAL A 279 -2.41 -13.56 26.93
N HIS A 280 -2.82 -13.84 28.16
CA HIS A 280 -2.80 -12.94 29.32
C HIS A 280 -2.30 -13.69 30.53
N ALA A 281 -1.29 -13.14 31.25
CA ALA A 281 -0.67 -13.82 32.39
C ALA A 281 -0.28 -15.28 32.11
N ASP A 282 0.39 -15.52 30.98
CA ASP A 282 0.86 -16.83 30.49
C ASP A 282 -0.22 -17.89 30.21
N ALA A 283 -1.49 -17.50 30.19
CA ALA A 283 -2.63 -18.37 29.87
C ALA A 283 -3.40 -17.88 28.64
N TRP A 284 -3.98 -18.80 27.88
CA TRP A 284 -4.91 -18.47 26.81
C TRP A 284 -6.17 -17.82 27.37
N SER A 285 -6.41 -16.55 27.02
CA SER A 285 -7.52 -15.76 27.56
C SER A 285 -7.98 -14.71 26.55
N LEU A 286 -9.25 -14.33 26.64
CA LEU A 286 -9.80 -13.16 25.95
C LEU A 286 -9.73 -11.89 26.79
N GLU A 287 -8.99 -11.89 27.89
CA GLU A 287 -8.93 -10.76 28.82
C GLU A 287 -8.41 -9.48 28.15
N ASN A 288 -7.38 -9.58 27.30
CA ASN A 288 -6.87 -8.43 26.52
C ASN A 288 -7.98 -7.78 25.67
N TYR A 289 -8.95 -8.57 25.17
CA TYR A 289 -10.09 -8.05 24.40
C TYR A 289 -11.18 -7.48 25.29
N ARG A 290 -11.38 -8.00 26.50
CA ARG A 290 -12.34 -7.45 27.48
C ARG A 290 -11.88 -6.10 28.00
N GLN A 291 -10.58 -5.94 28.19
CA GLN A 291 -9.97 -4.69 28.66
C GLN A 291 -10.04 -3.54 27.64
N LEU A 292 -10.39 -3.80 26.38
CA LEU A 292 -10.53 -2.76 25.34
C LEU A 292 -11.62 -1.71 25.64
N ALA A 293 -12.54 -2.03 26.54
CA ALA A 293 -13.54 -1.10 27.06
C ALA A 293 -13.02 -0.20 28.20
N THR A 294 -11.77 -0.39 28.62
CA THR A 294 -11.11 0.41 29.67
C THR A 294 -10.04 1.34 29.07
N SER A 295 -9.56 2.30 29.83
CA SER A 295 -8.47 3.22 29.43
C SER A 295 -7.07 2.65 29.67
N GLY A 296 -6.96 1.37 30.09
CA GLY A 296 -5.71 0.72 30.46
C GLY A 296 -5.32 0.92 31.93
N SER A 297 -4.27 0.20 32.36
CA SER A 297 -3.75 0.30 33.74
C SER A 297 -2.83 1.51 33.91
N GLY A 298 -2.91 2.15 35.09
CA GLY A 298 -2.02 3.26 35.47
C GLY A 298 -2.38 4.64 34.92
N PHE A 299 -3.57 4.82 34.36
CA PHE A 299 -4.04 6.11 33.85
C PHE A 299 -5.52 6.32 34.12
N THR A 300 -5.86 7.39 34.84
CA THR A 300 -7.24 7.82 35.04
C THR A 300 -7.59 8.90 34.02
N GLY A 301 -8.53 8.62 33.11
CA GLY A 301 -9.05 9.61 32.16
C GLY A 301 -8.39 9.58 30.78
N GLY A 302 -8.34 8.43 30.11
CA GLY A 302 -7.97 8.30 28.69
C GLY A 302 -9.10 7.70 27.88
N VAL A 303 -9.00 7.83 26.54
CA VAL A 303 -9.91 7.20 25.58
C VAL A 303 -9.75 5.69 25.65
N THR A 304 -10.86 4.97 25.66
CA THR A 304 -10.87 3.51 25.51
C THR A 304 -10.54 3.11 24.07
N VAL A 305 -10.13 1.86 23.86
CA VAL A 305 -9.85 1.36 22.51
C VAL A 305 -11.11 1.37 21.64
N ILE A 306 -12.29 1.14 22.22
CA ILE A 306 -13.58 1.17 21.53
C ILE A 306 -13.91 2.59 21.04
N GLU A 307 -13.70 3.60 21.89
CA GLU A 307 -13.89 5.00 21.50
C GLU A 307 -12.89 5.44 20.41
N ALA A 308 -11.61 5.05 20.55
CA ALA A 308 -10.59 5.33 19.55
C ALA A 308 -10.88 4.65 18.20
N LEU A 309 -11.46 3.44 18.22
CA LEU A 309 -11.96 2.77 17.02
C LEU A 309 -13.09 3.58 16.38
N GLY A 310 -14.05 4.05 17.18
CA GLY A 310 -15.13 4.93 16.72
C GLY A 310 -14.60 6.23 16.11
N ASN A 311 -13.59 6.85 16.75
CA ASN A 311 -12.92 8.04 16.24
C ASN A 311 -12.23 7.77 14.90
N SER A 312 -11.49 6.65 14.79
CA SER A 312 -10.83 6.24 13.54
C SER A 312 -11.83 5.99 12.42
N LEU A 313 -12.94 5.31 12.69
CA LEU A 313 -13.97 5.05 11.68
C LEU A 313 -14.62 6.35 11.18
N ARG A 314 -14.95 7.26 12.10
CA ARG A 314 -15.50 8.59 11.75
C ARG A 314 -14.50 9.41 10.93
N ALA A 315 -13.26 9.53 11.42
CA ALA A 315 -12.21 10.27 10.72
C ALA A 315 -11.94 9.69 9.32
N ALA A 316 -11.82 8.36 9.20
CA ALA A 316 -11.58 7.71 7.93
C ALA A 316 -12.77 7.82 6.95
N ALA A 317 -14.01 7.79 7.44
CA ALA A 317 -15.19 8.02 6.61
C ALA A 317 -15.19 9.45 6.04
N TYR A 318 -14.98 10.47 6.88
CA TYR A 318 -14.87 11.87 6.43
C TYR A 318 -13.68 12.07 5.50
N ALA A 319 -12.51 11.53 5.82
CA ALA A 319 -11.33 11.59 4.97
C ALA A 319 -11.59 10.97 3.59
N THR A 320 -12.27 9.81 3.56
CA THR A 320 -12.66 9.15 2.30
C THR A 320 -13.60 10.02 1.47
N LEU A 321 -14.62 10.60 2.09
CA LEU A 321 -15.53 11.51 1.41
C LEU A 321 -14.81 12.72 0.80
N VAL A 322 -13.91 13.36 1.58
CA VAL A 322 -13.10 14.48 1.10
C VAL A 322 -12.16 14.04 -0.01
N ALA A 323 -11.47 12.90 0.15
CA ALA A 323 -10.56 12.38 -0.87
C ALA A 323 -11.27 12.05 -2.18
N LEU A 324 -12.48 11.48 -2.13
CA LEU A 324 -13.30 11.22 -3.31
C LEU A 324 -13.89 12.51 -3.91
N ALA A 325 -14.33 13.46 -3.07
CA ALA A 325 -14.85 14.75 -3.54
C ALA A 325 -13.78 15.55 -4.32
N VAL A 326 -12.49 15.37 -3.99
CA VAL A 326 -11.38 15.96 -4.74
C VAL A 326 -10.92 15.06 -5.88
N GLY A 327 -10.69 13.79 -5.59
CA GLY A 327 -10.05 12.85 -6.51
C GLY A 327 -10.94 12.45 -7.69
N VAL A 328 -12.25 12.28 -7.49
CA VAL A 328 -13.15 11.83 -8.55
C VAL A 328 -13.32 12.90 -9.64
N PRO A 329 -13.70 14.16 -9.34
CA PRO A 329 -13.80 15.20 -10.37
C PRO A 329 -12.47 15.43 -11.10
N LEU A 330 -11.35 15.37 -10.34
CA LEU A 330 -10.03 15.52 -10.91
C LEU A 330 -9.67 14.37 -11.85
N ALA A 331 -9.96 13.11 -11.48
CA ALA A 331 -9.75 11.94 -12.34
C ALA A 331 -10.55 12.05 -13.64
N PHE A 332 -11.81 12.48 -13.58
CA PHE A 332 -12.62 12.73 -14.77
C PHE A 332 -12.04 13.83 -15.65
N ALA A 333 -11.57 14.93 -15.07
CA ALA A 333 -10.95 16.02 -15.81
C ALA A 333 -9.64 15.58 -16.49
N LEU A 334 -8.82 14.80 -15.79
CA LEU A 334 -7.52 14.30 -16.29
C LEU A 334 -7.64 13.12 -17.26
N SER A 335 -8.77 12.41 -17.27
CA SER A 335 -9.00 11.28 -18.18
C SER A 335 -9.31 11.71 -19.61
N ARG A 336 -9.76 12.95 -19.81
CA ARG A 336 -10.14 13.45 -21.14
C ARG A 336 -8.94 14.05 -21.88
N PRO A 337 -8.76 13.74 -23.19
CA PRO A 337 -7.64 14.26 -23.93
C PRO A 337 -7.73 15.81 -24.08
N ALA A 338 -6.62 16.47 -23.78
CA ALA A 338 -6.52 17.92 -23.94
C ALA A 338 -6.49 18.31 -25.42
N ARG A 339 -7.35 19.22 -25.83
CA ARG A 339 -7.47 19.69 -27.21
C ARG A 339 -6.38 20.70 -27.61
N THR A 340 -5.79 21.40 -26.65
CA THR A 340 -4.76 22.43 -26.90
C THR A 340 -3.49 22.14 -26.10
N ARG A 341 -2.33 22.70 -26.54
CA ARG A 341 -1.06 22.57 -25.83
C ARG A 341 -1.15 23.15 -24.40
N ARG A 342 -1.84 24.30 -24.23
CA ARG A 342 -2.04 24.92 -22.91
C ARG A 342 -2.86 24.03 -21.98
N ALA A 343 -3.96 23.43 -22.48
CA ALA A 343 -4.76 22.49 -21.69
C ALA A 343 -3.97 21.24 -21.31
N ARG A 344 -3.07 20.73 -22.17
CA ARG A 344 -2.20 19.59 -21.88
C ARG A 344 -1.21 19.91 -20.76
N ILE A 345 -0.57 21.09 -20.82
CA ILE A 345 0.32 21.55 -19.75
C ILE A 345 -0.47 21.70 -18.44
N GLY A 346 -1.65 22.32 -18.47
CA GLY A 346 -2.51 22.47 -17.31
C GLY A 346 -2.92 21.13 -16.69
N GLN A 347 -3.27 20.13 -17.52
CA GLN A 347 -3.57 18.77 -17.05
C GLN A 347 -2.33 18.11 -16.40
N SER A 348 -1.16 18.21 -17.02
CA SER A 348 0.07 17.65 -16.46
C SER A 348 0.43 18.30 -15.12
N LEU A 349 0.27 19.60 -14.99
CA LEU A 349 0.51 20.32 -13.74
C LEU A 349 -0.52 19.93 -12.66
N ALA A 350 -1.79 19.81 -13.04
CA ALA A 350 -2.84 19.38 -12.12
C ALA A 350 -2.63 17.95 -11.63
N GLU A 351 -2.22 17.01 -12.52
CA GLU A 351 -1.87 15.64 -12.16
C GLU A 351 -0.64 15.62 -11.24
N ALA A 352 0.41 16.37 -11.57
CA ALA A 352 1.61 16.47 -10.74
C ALA A 352 1.30 17.05 -9.35
N PHE A 353 0.49 18.10 -9.27
CA PHE A 353 0.09 18.71 -8.01
C PHE A 353 -0.78 17.77 -7.15
N ALA A 354 -1.70 17.03 -7.76
CA ALA A 354 -2.51 16.05 -7.06
C ALA A 354 -1.71 14.83 -6.58
N MET A 355 -0.58 14.52 -7.25
CA MET A 355 0.34 13.45 -6.85
C MET A 355 1.42 13.94 -5.87
N ALA A 356 1.58 15.25 -5.70
CA ALA A 356 2.60 15.84 -4.83
C ALA A 356 2.57 15.34 -3.37
N PRO A 357 1.39 15.07 -2.75
CA PRO A 357 1.34 14.50 -1.40
C PRO A 357 2.06 13.15 -1.24
N LEU A 358 2.22 12.35 -2.31
CA LEU A 358 3.05 11.13 -2.26
C LEU A 358 4.55 11.42 -2.07
N GLY A 359 4.96 12.63 -2.42
CA GLY A 359 6.32 13.10 -2.26
C GLY A 359 6.55 13.87 -0.96
N VAL A 360 5.62 13.80 -0.02
CA VAL A 360 5.74 14.43 1.29
C VAL A 360 5.37 13.38 2.35
N SER A 361 6.19 13.28 3.39
CA SER A 361 5.90 12.38 4.50
C SER A 361 4.61 12.79 5.23
N SER A 362 3.85 11.82 5.72
CA SER A 362 2.66 12.09 6.56
C SER A 362 3.01 12.83 7.85
N VAL A 363 4.20 12.60 8.40
CA VAL A 363 4.76 13.36 9.54
C VAL A 363 4.93 14.84 9.17
N THR A 364 5.53 15.10 8.02
CA THR A 364 5.72 16.48 7.50
C THR A 364 4.37 17.16 7.24
N VAL A 365 3.38 16.43 6.70
CA VAL A 365 2.02 16.94 6.52
C VAL A 365 1.39 17.27 7.87
N GLY A 366 1.44 16.36 8.85
CA GLY A 366 0.89 16.55 10.20
C GLY A 366 1.53 17.73 10.92
N PHE A 367 2.85 17.85 10.85
CA PHE A 367 3.58 18.99 11.43
C PHE A 367 3.21 20.31 10.73
N GLY A 368 3.09 20.29 9.40
CA GLY A 368 2.62 21.46 8.63
C GLY A 368 1.21 21.91 9.03
N PHE A 369 0.29 20.96 9.21
CA PHE A 369 -1.06 21.24 9.72
C PHE A 369 -1.01 21.82 11.12
N LEU A 370 -0.18 21.28 12.01
CA LEU A 370 -0.01 21.77 13.36
C LEU A 370 0.44 23.23 13.39
N ILE A 371 1.33 23.64 12.48
CA ILE A 371 1.83 25.02 12.40
C ILE A 371 0.80 25.94 11.72
N ALA A 372 0.19 25.50 10.61
CA ALA A 372 -0.61 26.36 9.77
C ALA A 372 -2.04 26.53 10.27
N LEU A 373 -2.60 25.54 10.98
CA LEU A 373 -4.04 25.48 11.31
C LEU A 373 -4.35 25.56 12.81
N ARG A 374 -3.36 25.88 13.66
CA ARG A 374 -3.56 26.21 15.09
C ARG A 374 -3.75 27.70 15.36
N GLY A 375 -3.82 28.54 14.34
CA GLY A 375 -3.99 29.99 14.49
C GLY A 375 -4.79 30.59 13.34
N PRO A 376 -5.17 31.88 13.45
CA PRO A 376 -5.89 32.59 12.40
C PRO A 376 -5.18 32.46 11.03
N PRO A 377 -5.92 32.36 9.90
CA PRO A 377 -7.37 32.57 9.78
C PRO A 377 -8.22 31.30 9.94
N LEU A 378 -7.61 30.11 10.13
CA LEU A 378 -8.34 28.84 10.19
C LEU A 378 -7.85 28.04 11.39
N GLU A 379 -8.60 28.07 12.47
CA GLU A 379 -8.31 27.29 13.68
C GLU A 379 -9.04 25.95 13.61
N LEU A 380 -8.32 24.89 13.29
CA LEU A 380 -8.82 23.52 13.32
C LEU A 380 -8.07 22.73 14.39
N GLY A 381 -8.82 22.20 15.36
CA GLY A 381 -8.30 21.25 16.35
C GLY A 381 -8.16 19.84 15.77
N SER A 382 -8.70 18.86 16.48
CA SER A 382 -8.78 17.47 16.01
C SER A 382 -9.60 17.28 14.70
N GLU A 383 -10.43 18.25 14.33
CA GLU A 383 -11.17 18.30 13.06
C GLU A 383 -10.25 18.39 11.84
N ALA A 384 -8.97 18.77 12.03
CA ALA A 384 -7.95 18.74 10.98
C ALA A 384 -7.55 17.30 10.55
N VAL A 385 -7.76 16.30 11.41
CA VAL A 385 -7.36 14.90 11.16
C VAL A 385 -7.93 14.33 9.88
N PRO A 386 -9.27 14.40 9.61
CA PRO A 386 -9.83 13.89 8.36
C PRO A 386 -9.26 14.57 7.11
N PHE A 387 -8.94 15.86 7.18
CA PHE A 387 -8.33 16.58 6.05
C PHE A 387 -6.90 16.14 5.80
N ALA A 388 -6.08 15.98 6.87
CA ALA A 388 -4.73 15.48 6.75
C ALA A 388 -4.71 14.05 6.16
N GLN A 389 -5.57 13.17 6.65
CA GLN A 389 -5.75 11.81 6.11
C GLN A 389 -6.23 11.83 4.66
N ALA A 390 -7.17 12.70 4.29
CA ALA A 390 -7.67 12.84 2.94
C ALA A 390 -6.56 13.24 1.96
N ILE A 391 -5.69 14.18 2.34
CA ILE A 391 -4.56 14.62 1.51
C ILE A 391 -3.62 13.45 1.18
N VAL A 392 -3.34 12.59 2.15
CA VAL A 392 -2.52 11.38 1.95
C VAL A 392 -3.24 10.36 1.06
N ALA A 393 -4.58 10.28 1.15
CA ALA A 393 -5.39 9.31 0.41
C ALA A 393 -5.69 9.72 -1.05
N VAL A 394 -5.79 11.04 -1.36
CA VAL A 394 -6.13 11.56 -2.71
C VAL A 394 -5.26 10.96 -3.82
N PRO A 395 -3.92 10.92 -3.74
CA PRO A 395 -3.09 10.36 -4.79
C PRO A 395 -3.38 8.89 -5.08
N MET A 396 -3.68 8.10 -4.05
CA MET A 396 -3.96 6.67 -4.20
C MET A 396 -5.33 6.43 -4.81
N ALA A 397 -6.34 7.21 -4.40
CA ALA A 397 -7.65 7.21 -5.04
C ALA A 397 -7.54 7.57 -6.53
N LEU A 398 -6.74 8.58 -6.87
CA LEU A 398 -6.50 8.99 -8.25
C LEU A 398 -5.76 7.89 -9.05
N ARG A 399 -4.75 7.24 -8.47
CA ARG A 399 -4.04 6.09 -9.08
C ARG A 399 -4.95 4.89 -9.34
N ALA A 400 -5.94 4.66 -8.51
CA ALA A 400 -6.91 3.58 -8.70
C ALA A 400 -7.93 3.90 -9.81
N LEU A 401 -8.42 5.15 -9.87
CA LEU A 401 -9.52 5.54 -10.74
C LEU A 401 -9.06 5.98 -12.14
N LEU A 402 -7.97 6.75 -12.25
CA LEU A 402 -7.56 7.38 -13.51
C LEU A 402 -7.24 6.38 -14.64
N PRO A 403 -6.55 5.23 -14.40
CA PRO A 403 -6.33 4.23 -15.45
C PRO A 403 -7.63 3.61 -15.96
N VAL A 404 -8.61 3.39 -15.08
CA VAL A 404 -9.92 2.84 -15.45
C VAL A 404 -10.67 3.81 -16.36
N LEU A 405 -10.67 5.10 -16.02
CA LEU A 405 -11.31 6.14 -16.83
C LEU A 405 -10.62 6.36 -18.19
N ARG A 406 -9.29 6.24 -18.23
CA ARG A 406 -8.49 6.34 -19.47
C ARG A 406 -8.68 5.12 -20.38
N ALA A 407 -9.07 3.97 -19.83
CA ALA A 407 -9.35 2.75 -20.59
C ALA A 407 -10.75 2.72 -21.24
N ILE A 408 -11.65 3.63 -20.91
CA ILE A 408 -13.00 3.74 -21.51
C ILE A 408 -12.85 4.20 -22.96
N ASP A 409 -13.33 3.38 -23.93
CA ASP A 409 -13.29 3.71 -25.34
C ASP A 409 -14.03 5.02 -25.62
N PRO A 410 -13.40 6.05 -26.22
CA PRO A 410 -14.02 7.32 -26.58
C PRO A 410 -15.26 7.15 -27.47
N ARG A 411 -15.30 6.12 -28.30
CA ARG A 411 -16.43 5.83 -29.20
C ARG A 411 -17.74 5.61 -28.47
N LEU A 412 -17.71 5.07 -27.23
CA LEU A 412 -18.94 4.90 -26.43
C LEU A 412 -19.58 6.25 -26.06
N ARG A 413 -18.73 7.25 -25.77
CA ARG A 413 -19.19 8.62 -25.48
C ARG A 413 -19.72 9.31 -26.73
N GLU A 414 -19.04 9.10 -27.85
CA GLU A 414 -19.44 9.64 -29.16
C GLU A 414 -20.78 9.05 -29.62
N ALA A 415 -20.95 7.72 -29.50
CA ALA A 415 -22.23 7.05 -29.81
C ALA A 415 -23.38 7.57 -28.94
N ALA A 416 -23.15 7.77 -27.63
CA ALA A 416 -24.16 8.35 -26.75
C ALA A 416 -24.51 9.80 -27.16
N ALA A 417 -23.51 10.59 -27.55
CA ALA A 417 -23.72 11.97 -28.03
C ALA A 417 -24.51 11.99 -29.36
N MET A 418 -24.24 11.08 -30.28
CA MET A 418 -25.01 10.91 -31.53
C MET A 418 -26.49 10.58 -31.27
N LEU A 419 -26.78 9.87 -30.16
CA LEU A 419 -28.11 9.55 -29.70
C LEU A 419 -28.79 10.71 -28.90
N GLY A 420 -28.17 11.90 -28.92
CA GLY A 420 -28.71 13.11 -28.26
C GLY A 420 -28.43 13.17 -26.75
N ALA A 421 -27.53 12.36 -26.20
CA ALA A 421 -27.16 12.43 -24.79
C ALA A 421 -26.29 13.66 -24.53
N GLY A 422 -26.74 14.56 -23.67
CA GLY A 422 -25.93 15.69 -23.17
C GLY A 422 -24.82 15.21 -22.23
N PRO A 423 -23.82 16.09 -21.91
CA PRO A 423 -22.62 15.74 -21.12
C PRO A 423 -22.94 15.07 -19.76
N ALA A 424 -23.95 15.55 -19.05
CA ALA A 424 -24.38 14.97 -17.77
C ALA A 424 -24.99 13.57 -17.93
N ARG A 425 -25.72 13.32 -19.02
CA ARG A 425 -26.29 12.02 -19.33
C ARG A 425 -25.17 11.04 -19.69
N ILE A 426 -24.19 11.43 -20.53
CA ILE A 426 -23.01 10.61 -20.86
C ILE A 426 -22.24 10.24 -19.59
N LEU A 427 -22.03 11.21 -18.69
CA LEU A 427 -21.36 10.96 -17.41
C LEU A 427 -22.09 9.87 -16.60
N ARG A 428 -23.43 9.97 -16.49
CA ARG A 428 -24.26 9.07 -15.67
C ARG A 428 -24.47 7.69 -16.32
N THR A 429 -24.59 7.61 -17.65
CA THR A 429 -24.94 6.36 -18.36
C THR A 429 -23.74 5.60 -18.91
N VAL A 430 -22.65 6.28 -19.21
CA VAL A 430 -21.43 5.68 -19.78
C VAL A 430 -20.28 5.68 -18.77
N ASP A 431 -19.87 6.87 -18.33
CA ASP A 431 -18.64 6.99 -17.54
C ASP A 431 -18.77 6.37 -16.14
N PHE A 432 -19.81 6.73 -15.36
CA PHE A 432 -19.99 6.22 -14.00
C PHE A 432 -20.16 4.69 -13.92
N PRO A 433 -21.02 4.04 -14.75
CA PRO A 433 -21.17 2.60 -14.71
C PRO A 433 -19.89 1.85 -15.08
N LEU A 434 -19.14 2.32 -16.07
CA LEU A 434 -17.88 1.72 -16.49
C LEU A 434 -16.75 2.00 -15.49
N ALA A 435 -16.78 3.13 -14.79
CA ALA A 435 -15.83 3.48 -13.75
C ALA A 435 -16.16 2.89 -12.37
N ALA A 436 -17.33 2.27 -12.18
CA ALA A 436 -17.83 1.84 -10.85
C ALA A 436 -16.81 0.97 -10.09
N LYS A 437 -16.14 0.03 -10.77
CA LYS A 437 -15.09 -0.80 -10.17
C LYS A 437 -13.89 0.05 -9.70
N GLY A 438 -13.47 1.02 -10.51
CA GLY A 438 -12.41 1.96 -10.16
C GLY A 438 -12.79 2.88 -8.99
N LEU A 439 -14.05 3.34 -8.96
CA LEU A 439 -14.59 4.15 -7.86
C LEU A 439 -14.63 3.38 -6.54
N THR A 440 -15.12 2.13 -6.56
CA THR A 440 -15.12 1.26 -5.38
C THR A 440 -13.71 1.01 -4.86
N LEU A 441 -12.77 0.74 -5.77
CA LEU A 441 -11.37 0.53 -5.41
C LEU A 441 -10.72 1.80 -4.87
N ALA A 442 -11.01 2.96 -5.46
CA ALA A 442 -10.54 4.26 -4.97
C ALA A 442 -11.06 4.58 -3.57
N ALA A 443 -12.35 4.32 -3.32
CA ALA A 443 -12.96 4.47 -2.00
C ALA A 443 -12.32 3.53 -0.97
N GLY A 444 -12.11 2.26 -1.34
CA GLY A 444 -11.46 1.28 -0.47
C GLY A 444 -10.03 1.64 -0.11
N PHE A 445 -9.23 2.09 -1.07
CA PHE A 445 -7.88 2.57 -0.79
C PHE A 445 -7.89 3.81 0.10
N ALA A 446 -8.78 4.78 -0.17
CA ALA A 446 -8.89 5.98 0.67
C ALA A 446 -9.26 5.62 2.11
N LEU A 447 -10.24 4.74 2.30
CA LEU A 447 -10.69 4.30 3.62
C LEU A 447 -9.60 3.50 4.36
N ALA A 448 -8.95 2.54 3.69
CA ALA A 448 -7.90 1.71 4.30
C ALA A 448 -6.67 2.54 4.70
N ILE A 449 -6.24 3.47 3.84
CA ILE A 449 -5.12 4.37 4.13
C ILE A 449 -5.47 5.28 5.31
N SER A 450 -6.68 5.85 5.32
CA SER A 450 -7.10 6.74 6.40
C SER A 450 -7.24 6.01 7.74
N LEU A 451 -7.74 4.77 7.77
CA LEU A 451 -7.80 3.94 8.98
C LEU A 451 -6.41 3.62 9.54
N GLY A 452 -5.43 3.42 8.65
CA GLY A 452 -4.06 3.10 9.02
C GLY A 452 -3.14 4.31 9.18
N GLU A 453 -3.64 5.52 8.95
CA GLU A 453 -2.83 6.72 9.00
C GLU A 453 -2.46 7.05 10.45
N PHE A 454 -1.15 7.13 10.71
CA PHE A 454 -0.58 7.37 12.02
C PHE A 454 0.28 8.64 12.06
N GLY A 455 1.02 8.91 10.99
CA GLY A 455 2.02 9.97 10.94
C GLY A 455 1.42 11.35 11.19
N ALA A 456 0.47 11.79 10.36
CA ALA A 456 -0.18 13.08 10.52
C ALA A 456 -1.09 13.12 11.75
N SER A 457 -1.81 12.02 12.01
CA SER A 457 -2.72 11.90 13.15
C SER A 457 -1.98 12.09 14.48
N SER A 458 -0.74 11.60 14.62
CA SER A 458 0.05 11.73 15.86
C SER A 458 0.38 13.15 16.27
N PHE A 459 0.29 14.13 15.35
CA PHE A 459 0.48 15.56 15.62
C PHE A 459 -0.81 16.33 15.92
N LEU A 460 -1.95 15.79 15.46
CA LEU A 460 -3.22 16.53 15.43
C LEU A 460 -4.21 16.07 16.49
N VAL A 461 -4.10 14.80 16.95
CA VAL A 461 -5.00 14.27 17.96
C VAL A 461 -4.48 14.54 19.37
N SER A 462 -5.40 14.78 20.29
CA SER A 462 -5.11 14.93 21.73
C SER A 462 -6.31 14.51 22.56
N GLY A 463 -6.07 13.80 23.66
CA GLY A 463 -7.08 13.44 24.64
C GLY A 463 -8.20 12.57 24.06
N GLU A 464 -9.43 13.04 24.10
CA GLU A 464 -10.63 12.28 23.73
C GLU A 464 -10.75 11.94 22.22
N ASN A 465 -9.97 12.59 21.38
CA ASN A 465 -10.04 12.42 19.93
C ASN A 465 -8.97 11.49 19.34
N ASP A 466 -8.31 10.68 20.18
CA ASP A 466 -7.28 9.76 19.73
C ASP A 466 -7.84 8.78 18.68
N THR A 467 -7.08 8.60 17.60
CA THR A 467 -7.33 7.54 16.64
C THR A 467 -6.70 6.23 17.10
N LEU A 468 -7.23 5.11 16.64
CA LEU A 468 -6.78 3.78 17.06
C LEU A 468 -5.27 3.55 16.82
N PRO A 469 -4.65 3.93 15.66
CA PRO A 469 -3.20 3.82 15.50
C PRO A 469 -2.40 4.62 16.54
N VAL A 470 -2.86 5.82 16.90
CA VAL A 470 -2.19 6.67 17.89
C VAL A 470 -2.32 6.07 19.28
N LEU A 471 -3.52 5.57 19.64
CA LEU A 471 -3.74 4.93 20.94
C LEU A 471 -2.91 3.64 21.08
N ILE A 472 -2.81 2.80 20.03
CA ILE A 472 -1.94 1.62 20.02
C ILE A 472 -0.49 2.03 20.35
N SER A 473 0.04 3.06 19.69
CA SER A 473 1.40 3.55 19.96
C SER A 473 1.55 4.05 21.39
N ARG A 474 0.54 4.70 21.95
CA ARG A 474 0.56 5.16 23.35
C ARG A 474 0.53 4.00 24.35
N LEU A 475 -0.31 2.99 24.11
CA LEU A 475 -0.38 1.78 24.94
C LEU A 475 0.95 1.02 24.96
N LEU A 476 1.63 0.91 23.81
CA LEU A 476 2.96 0.27 23.72
C LEU A 476 4.05 0.98 24.54
N ASN A 477 3.92 2.30 24.71
CA ASN A 477 4.87 3.13 25.44
C ASN A 477 4.49 3.29 26.92
N ARG A 478 3.35 2.73 27.37
CA ARG A 478 2.96 2.70 28.78
C ARG A 478 3.47 1.40 29.42
N PRO A 479 4.03 1.45 30.63
CA PRO A 479 4.42 0.25 31.36
C PRO A 479 3.19 -0.59 31.73
N GLY A 480 3.36 -1.91 31.83
CA GLY A 480 2.32 -2.84 32.24
C GLY A 480 1.95 -3.86 31.18
N ALA A 481 1.79 -5.11 31.59
CA ALA A 481 1.43 -6.24 30.70
C ALA A 481 0.04 -6.03 30.09
N ASP A 482 -0.90 -5.46 30.85
CA ASP A 482 -2.26 -5.18 30.39
C ASP A 482 -2.27 -4.20 29.21
N ASN A 483 -1.50 -3.09 29.34
CA ASN A 483 -1.40 -2.09 28.27
C ASN A 483 -0.80 -2.70 26.99
N TYR A 484 0.22 -3.56 27.14
CA TYR A 484 0.81 -4.27 26.03
C TYR A 484 -0.18 -5.26 25.39
N GLY A 485 -0.90 -6.05 26.21
CA GLY A 485 -1.94 -6.97 25.74
C GLY A 485 -3.08 -6.27 25.00
N MET A 486 -3.54 -5.11 25.54
CA MET A 486 -4.53 -4.25 24.86
C MET A 486 -4.00 -3.73 23.51
N ALA A 487 -2.74 -3.32 23.43
CA ALA A 487 -2.13 -2.85 22.18
C ALA A 487 -2.09 -3.97 21.12
N LEU A 488 -1.77 -5.21 21.52
CA LEU A 488 -1.82 -6.39 20.64
C LEU A 488 -3.24 -6.64 20.13
N ALA A 489 -4.24 -6.70 21.02
CA ALA A 489 -5.64 -6.93 20.66
C ALA A 489 -6.20 -5.81 19.74
N ALA A 490 -5.91 -4.54 20.06
CA ALA A 490 -6.28 -3.39 19.24
C ALA A 490 -5.64 -3.45 17.84
N SER A 491 -4.38 -3.90 17.75
CA SER A 491 -3.67 -4.07 16.48
C SER A 491 -4.28 -5.18 15.61
N VAL A 492 -4.73 -6.29 16.21
CA VAL A 492 -5.46 -7.35 15.50
C VAL A 492 -6.75 -6.79 14.92
N ILE A 493 -7.54 -6.04 15.72
CA ILE A 493 -8.80 -5.43 15.25
C ILE A 493 -8.54 -4.47 14.09
N LEU A 494 -7.57 -3.58 14.22
CA LEU A 494 -7.22 -2.63 13.16
C LEU A 494 -6.76 -3.33 11.88
N GLY A 495 -5.91 -4.35 12.01
CA GLY A 495 -5.43 -5.16 10.88
C GLY A 495 -6.56 -5.91 10.18
N LEU A 496 -7.46 -6.54 10.93
CA LEU A 496 -8.63 -7.23 10.38
C LEU A 496 -9.60 -6.26 9.70
N LEU A 497 -9.84 -5.10 10.31
CA LEU A 497 -10.73 -4.07 9.74
C LEU A 497 -10.20 -3.56 8.40
N THR A 498 -8.91 -3.22 8.31
CA THR A 498 -8.30 -2.75 7.05
C THR A 498 -8.27 -3.85 6.00
N ALA A 499 -7.96 -5.09 6.38
CA ALA A 499 -8.01 -6.24 5.47
C ALA A 499 -9.44 -6.50 4.97
N LEU A 500 -10.46 -6.40 5.83
CA LEU A 500 -11.87 -6.55 5.46
C LEU A 500 -12.30 -5.47 4.46
N VAL A 501 -11.95 -4.21 4.71
CA VAL A 501 -12.26 -3.09 3.80
C VAL A 501 -11.68 -3.38 2.42
N MET A 502 -10.41 -3.76 2.33
CA MET A 502 -9.77 -4.06 1.05
C MET A 502 -10.38 -5.28 0.37
N PHE A 503 -10.66 -6.35 1.12
CA PHE A 503 -11.32 -7.54 0.59
C PHE A 503 -12.69 -7.22 0.00
N LEU A 504 -13.52 -6.44 0.70
CA LEU A 504 -14.83 -6.02 0.21
C LEU A 504 -14.76 -5.17 -1.07
N CYS A 505 -13.71 -4.36 -1.21
CA CYS A 505 -13.50 -3.52 -2.38
C CYS A 505 -12.93 -4.27 -3.59
N GLU A 506 -12.21 -5.37 -3.37
CA GLU A 506 -11.66 -6.23 -4.44
C GLU A 506 -12.65 -7.30 -4.92
N LEU A 507 -13.76 -7.51 -4.21
CA LEU A 507 -14.79 -8.47 -4.65
C LEU A 507 -15.27 -8.14 -6.07
N PRO A 508 -15.34 -9.13 -6.97
CA PRO A 508 -15.77 -8.91 -8.35
C PRO A 508 -17.25 -8.53 -8.40
N ARG A 509 -17.50 -7.23 -8.52
CA ARG A 509 -18.83 -6.65 -8.76
C ARG A 509 -18.91 -6.25 -10.23
N GLY A 510 -19.61 -7.03 -11.07
CA GLY A 510 -19.87 -6.61 -12.46
C GLY A 510 -19.80 -7.68 -13.53
N PRO A 511 -19.84 -7.30 -14.83
CA PRO A 511 -20.00 -8.21 -15.99
C PRO A 511 -18.94 -9.31 -16.10
N GLU A 512 -17.74 -9.14 -15.51
CA GLU A 512 -16.71 -10.17 -15.50
C GLU A 512 -17.11 -11.44 -14.71
N ALA A 513 -17.93 -11.31 -13.67
CA ALA A 513 -18.50 -12.47 -12.98
C ALA A 513 -19.54 -13.18 -13.87
N ARG A 514 -20.28 -12.42 -14.69
CA ARG A 514 -21.23 -12.98 -15.66
C ARG A 514 -20.52 -13.59 -16.86
N THR A 515 -19.45 -12.98 -17.39
CA THR A 515 -18.64 -13.54 -18.47
C THR A 515 -17.85 -14.76 -18.02
N ALA A 516 -17.26 -14.77 -16.82
CA ALA A 516 -16.60 -15.94 -16.26
C ALA A 516 -17.59 -17.08 -15.95
N ALA A 517 -18.80 -16.77 -15.49
CA ALA A 517 -19.86 -17.74 -15.31
C ALA A 517 -20.39 -18.27 -16.66
N ALA A 518 -20.56 -17.38 -17.65
CA ALA A 518 -20.96 -17.76 -19.00
C ALA A 518 -19.89 -18.58 -19.72
N GLU A 519 -18.60 -18.25 -19.56
CA GLU A 519 -17.48 -19.04 -20.10
C GLU A 519 -17.35 -20.39 -19.42
N LYS A 520 -17.63 -20.46 -18.10
CA LYS A 520 -17.67 -21.73 -17.38
C LYS A 520 -18.87 -22.57 -17.79
N ALA A 521 -20.05 -21.97 -17.99
CA ALA A 521 -21.23 -22.65 -18.51
C ALA A 521 -21.04 -23.12 -19.96
N ALA A 522 -20.41 -22.30 -20.82
CA ALA A 522 -20.08 -22.68 -22.18
C ALA A 522 -19.06 -23.83 -22.26
N LYS A 523 -18.07 -23.87 -21.37
CA LYS A 523 -17.13 -25.01 -21.25
C LYS A 523 -17.80 -26.26 -20.73
N THR A 524 -18.73 -26.17 -19.80
CA THR A 524 -19.49 -27.31 -19.30
C THR A 524 -20.40 -27.86 -20.42
N ALA A 525 -21.09 -27.00 -21.15
CA ALA A 525 -21.93 -27.38 -22.28
C ALA A 525 -21.13 -27.97 -23.44
N SER A 526 -19.89 -27.50 -23.70
CA SER A 526 -19.02 -28.10 -24.74
C SER A 526 -18.47 -29.47 -24.33
N THR A 527 -18.27 -29.71 -23.05
CA THR A 527 -17.84 -31.00 -22.50
C THR A 527 -18.97 -32.01 -22.54
N GLU A 528 -20.21 -31.59 -22.30
CA GLU A 528 -21.41 -32.45 -22.44
C GLU A 528 -21.73 -32.79 -23.90
N LYS A 529 -21.55 -31.84 -24.83
CA LYS A 529 -21.71 -32.14 -26.27
C LYS A 529 -20.63 -33.08 -26.81
N GLY A 530 -19.37 -32.95 -26.36
CA GLY A 530 -18.29 -33.86 -26.75
C GLY A 530 -18.45 -35.29 -26.21
N SER A 531 -19.24 -35.50 -25.14
CA SER A 531 -19.57 -36.83 -24.62
C SER A 531 -20.80 -37.47 -25.32
N ALA A 532 -21.59 -36.69 -26.05
CA ALA A 532 -22.78 -37.17 -26.76
C ALA A 532 -22.50 -37.58 -28.23
N GLU A 533 -21.45 -37.05 -28.88
CA GLU A 533 -21.11 -37.40 -30.27
C GLU A 533 -20.71 -38.87 -30.51
N PRO A 534 -19.95 -39.55 -29.61
CA PRO A 534 -19.63 -40.96 -29.84
C PRO A 534 -20.84 -41.89 -29.84
N ARG A 535 -21.89 -41.59 -29.08
CA ARG A 535 -23.11 -42.42 -29.03
C ARG A 535 -23.97 -42.35 -30.30
N ILE A 536 -23.94 -41.23 -31.04
CA ILE A 536 -24.73 -41.05 -32.25
C ILE A 536 -24.04 -41.77 -33.43
N GLU A 537 -22.71 -41.83 -33.46
CA GLU A 537 -21.96 -42.57 -34.48
C GLU A 537 -22.07 -44.10 -34.29
N GLU A 538 -22.01 -44.60 -33.04
CA GLU A 538 -22.24 -46.02 -32.75
C GLU A 538 -23.66 -46.46 -33.12
N THR A 539 -24.68 -45.64 -32.86
CA THR A 539 -26.08 -45.94 -33.21
C THR A 539 -26.27 -45.95 -34.74
N LYS A 540 -25.61 -45.05 -35.48
CA LYS A 540 -25.63 -45.05 -36.98
C LYS A 540 -24.84 -46.20 -37.57
N ALA A 541 -23.77 -46.64 -36.94
CA ALA A 541 -23.00 -47.80 -37.37
C ALA A 541 -23.79 -49.12 -37.16
N MET A 542 -24.51 -49.27 -36.04
CA MET A 542 -25.41 -50.43 -35.82
C MET A 542 -26.59 -50.49 -36.81
N ALA A 543 -27.23 -49.35 -37.09
CA ALA A 543 -28.32 -49.31 -38.10
C ALA A 543 -27.89 -49.70 -39.48
N ARG A 544 -26.65 -49.37 -39.91
CA ARG A 544 -26.10 -49.79 -41.21
C ARG A 544 -25.76 -51.28 -41.28
N ILE A 545 -25.52 -51.96 -40.18
CA ILE A 545 -25.25 -53.39 -40.11
C ILE A 545 -26.57 -54.19 -40.18
N GLU A 546 -27.67 -53.65 -39.68
CA GLU A 546 -29.01 -54.29 -39.78
C GLU A 546 -29.64 -54.16 -41.17
N GLU A 547 -29.36 -53.12 -41.95
CA GLU A 547 -29.84 -52.96 -43.34
C GLU A 547 -29.07 -53.83 -44.39
N SER A 548 -27.95 -54.47 -43.98
CA SER A 548 -27.09 -55.32 -44.84
C SER A 548 -27.31 -56.81 -44.62
N LYS A 549 -28.32 -57.24 -43.85
CA LYS A 549 -28.77 -58.63 -43.72
C LYS A 549 -30.14 -58.78 -44.30
#